data_7a791a2b8830c303392439b83416ecff
#
_entry.id   7a791a2b8830c303392439b83416ecff
#
_cell.length_a   1.000
_cell.length_b   1.000
_cell.length_c   1.000
_cell.angle_alpha   90.00
_cell.angle_beta   90.00
_cell.angle_gamma   90.00
#
_symmetry.space_group_name_H-M   'P 1'
#
loop_
_entity.id
_entity.type
_entity.pdbx_description
1 polymer ?
#
loop_
_entity_poly.entity_id
_entity_poly.type
_entity_poly.pdbx_seq_one_letter_code
_entity_poly.pdbx_strand_id
1 'polypeptide(L)'
;MIIIPAIDLKDGQCVRLRKGVMEDTTVFSNNPTEMASKWVDEGARRLHLVDLNGAFEGRPINAECINEITKSFPKLPVQIGGGIRDLKTASAYVEAGISYLIIGTMAVKNPEFVEELCFEFPNKIIVGLDANNGFVATDGWAEQTNISVVDLAKKYEQYGVSSIIYTDIARDGMMQGVNVEATADLADKTSIPIIASGGITNLDDITALLKSAHYGII
;
A
#
# COMPACT_ATOMS: atom_id res chain seq x y z
N MET A 1 2.84 2.05 -16.58
CA MET A 1 2.65 1.07 -15.47
C MET A 1 4.02 0.64 -14.95
N ILE A 2 4.18 0.50 -13.65
CA ILE A 2 5.38 -0.07 -12.99
C ILE A 2 4.96 -1.23 -12.09
N ILE A 3 5.84 -2.22 -11.91
CA ILE A 3 5.65 -3.28 -10.93
C ILE A 3 6.32 -2.80 -9.63
N ILE A 4 5.59 -2.88 -8.52
CA ILE A 4 6.05 -2.45 -7.20
C ILE A 4 6.07 -3.68 -6.30
N PRO A 5 7.22 -4.34 -6.12
CA PRO A 5 7.34 -5.48 -5.21
C PRO A 5 7.01 -5.07 -3.77
N ALA A 6 6.29 -5.94 -3.06
CA ALA A 6 5.91 -5.73 -1.67
C ALA A 6 6.77 -6.59 -0.73
N ILE A 7 7.11 -6.01 0.42
CA ILE A 7 7.77 -6.68 1.54
C ILE A 7 6.95 -6.39 2.79
N ASP A 8 6.30 -7.41 3.30
CA ASP A 8 5.59 -7.36 4.57
C ASP A 8 6.59 -7.63 5.71
N LEU A 9 6.63 -6.72 6.69
CA LEU A 9 7.53 -6.77 7.83
C LEU A 9 6.76 -7.14 9.10
N LYS A 10 7.19 -8.21 9.75
CA LYS A 10 6.69 -8.64 11.05
C LYS A 10 7.85 -9.12 11.91
N ASP A 11 7.99 -8.55 13.10
CA ASP A 11 9.04 -8.91 14.08
C ASP A 11 10.46 -8.89 13.47
N GLY A 12 10.74 -7.93 12.59
CA GLY A 12 12.01 -7.78 11.88
C GLY A 12 12.23 -8.75 10.72
N GLN A 13 11.24 -9.52 10.32
CA GLN A 13 11.30 -10.54 9.27
C GLN A 13 10.43 -10.17 8.07
N CYS A 14 10.80 -10.70 6.89
CA CYS A 14 9.95 -10.66 5.71
C CYS A 14 8.95 -11.81 5.75
N VAL A 15 7.67 -11.49 5.71
CA VAL A 15 6.61 -12.49 5.87
C VAL A 15 5.55 -12.36 4.76
N ARG A 16 4.64 -13.34 4.74
CA ARG A 16 3.35 -13.24 4.08
C ARG A 16 2.28 -13.71 5.03
N LEU A 17 1.23 -12.93 5.17
CA LEU A 17 0.02 -13.35 5.86
C LEU A 17 -0.93 -14.03 4.88
N ARG A 18 -1.66 -15.04 5.34
CA ARG A 18 -2.76 -15.61 4.58
C ARG A 18 -4.05 -14.90 4.98
N LYS A 19 -4.70 -14.24 4.02
CA LYS A 19 -5.91 -13.43 4.26
C LYS A 19 -5.79 -12.41 5.39
N GLY A 20 -4.60 -11.81 5.58
CA GLY A 20 -4.36 -10.81 6.63
C GLY A 20 -4.31 -11.36 8.07
N VAL A 21 -4.33 -12.70 8.27
CA VAL A 21 -4.32 -13.32 9.60
C VAL A 21 -2.91 -13.35 10.16
N MET A 22 -2.67 -12.62 11.26
CA MET A 22 -1.32 -12.48 11.86
C MET A 22 -0.71 -13.79 12.34
N GLU A 23 -1.55 -14.74 12.77
CA GLU A 23 -1.13 -16.06 13.24
C GLU A 23 -0.79 -17.03 12.08
N ASP A 24 -1.36 -16.78 10.89
CA ASP A 24 -1.10 -17.59 9.69
C ASP A 24 0.00 -16.92 8.85
N THR A 25 1.21 -16.95 9.38
CA THR A 25 2.39 -16.26 8.85
C THR A 25 3.37 -17.26 8.23
N THR A 26 3.79 -16.99 7.00
CA THR A 26 4.94 -17.67 6.36
C THR A 26 6.12 -16.72 6.35
N VAL A 27 7.27 -17.12 6.92
CA VAL A 27 8.52 -16.36 6.89
C VAL A 27 9.28 -16.69 5.60
N PHE A 28 9.66 -15.68 4.83
CA PHE A 28 10.44 -15.80 3.58
C PHE A 28 11.91 -15.43 3.78
N SER A 29 12.20 -14.49 4.67
CA SER A 29 13.57 -14.07 4.97
C SER A 29 13.64 -13.45 6.36
N ASN A 30 14.77 -13.68 7.03
CA ASN A 30 15.12 -13.00 8.27
C ASN A 30 15.90 -11.70 8.04
N ASN A 31 16.15 -11.35 6.77
CA ASN A 31 16.92 -10.16 6.40
C ASN A 31 16.13 -9.32 5.37
N PRO A 32 15.37 -8.30 5.83
CA PRO A 32 14.60 -7.43 4.96
C PRO A 32 15.44 -6.65 3.94
N THR A 33 16.65 -6.25 4.32
CA THR A 33 17.55 -5.51 3.41
C THR A 33 18.04 -6.39 2.26
N GLU A 34 18.34 -7.66 2.52
CA GLU A 34 18.70 -8.64 1.48
C GLU A 34 17.52 -8.93 0.55
N MET A 35 16.31 -9.02 1.08
CA MET A 35 15.10 -9.16 0.26
C MET A 35 14.89 -7.92 -0.63
N ALA A 36 15.10 -6.72 -0.12
CA ALA A 36 15.06 -5.49 -0.91
C ALA A 36 16.11 -5.49 -2.01
N SER A 37 17.37 -5.93 -1.70
CA SER A 37 18.45 -6.07 -2.70
C SER A 37 18.02 -6.97 -3.85
N LYS A 38 17.45 -8.13 -3.54
CA LYS A 38 16.94 -9.05 -4.56
C LYS A 38 15.98 -8.37 -5.52
N TRP A 39 15.00 -7.61 -5.01
CA TRP A 39 14.04 -6.90 -5.87
C TRP A 39 14.70 -5.80 -6.71
N VAL A 40 15.69 -5.10 -6.14
CA VAL A 40 16.48 -4.08 -6.87
C VAL A 40 17.26 -4.73 -8.01
N ASP A 41 17.93 -5.85 -7.75
CA ASP A 41 18.70 -6.60 -8.74
C ASP A 41 17.79 -7.14 -9.88
N GLU A 42 16.55 -7.48 -9.56
CA GLU A 42 15.51 -7.87 -10.55
C GLU A 42 14.86 -6.66 -11.26
N GLY A 43 15.31 -5.43 -10.97
CA GLY A 43 14.91 -4.23 -11.70
C GLY A 43 13.77 -3.44 -11.09
N ALA A 44 13.44 -3.64 -9.82
CA ALA A 44 12.44 -2.82 -9.13
C ALA A 44 12.80 -1.34 -9.16
N ARG A 45 11.82 -0.49 -9.48
CA ARG A 45 11.94 0.97 -9.52
C ARG A 45 11.26 1.67 -8.35
N ARG A 46 10.51 0.93 -7.55
CA ARG A 46 9.86 1.33 -6.32
C ARG A 46 9.67 0.10 -5.46
N LEU A 47 9.74 0.24 -4.13
CA LEU A 47 9.38 -0.81 -3.19
C LEU A 47 8.15 -0.40 -2.38
N HIS A 48 7.32 -1.38 -2.05
CA HIS A 48 6.23 -1.25 -1.11
C HIS A 48 6.61 -2.00 0.18
N LEU A 49 6.60 -1.30 1.30
CA LEU A 49 6.82 -1.89 2.62
C LEU A 49 5.53 -1.83 3.43
N VAL A 50 5.26 -2.87 4.22
CA VAL A 50 4.17 -2.88 5.19
C VAL A 50 4.74 -3.21 6.56
N ASP A 51 4.62 -2.29 7.51
CA ASP A 51 4.86 -2.57 8.93
C ASP A 51 3.62 -3.22 9.53
N LEU A 52 3.53 -4.56 9.47
CA LEU A 52 2.37 -5.31 9.96
C LEU A 52 2.16 -5.12 11.47
N ASN A 53 3.22 -5.19 12.27
CA ASN A 53 3.12 -4.90 13.70
C ASN A 53 2.62 -3.47 13.93
N GLY A 54 3.16 -2.51 13.16
CA GLY A 54 2.75 -1.11 13.24
C GLY A 54 1.29 -0.89 12.90
N ALA A 55 0.76 -1.60 11.90
CA ALA A 55 -0.65 -1.53 11.54
C ALA A 55 -1.57 -1.88 12.73
N PHE A 56 -1.21 -2.90 13.52
CA PHE A 56 -1.97 -3.32 14.70
C PHE A 56 -1.75 -2.39 15.89
N GLU A 57 -0.49 -2.05 16.20
CA GLU A 57 -0.16 -1.24 17.37
C GLU A 57 -0.39 0.27 17.19
N GLY A 58 -0.53 0.73 15.95
CA GLY A 58 -0.75 2.13 15.62
C GLY A 58 0.47 3.03 15.79
N ARG A 59 1.66 2.43 15.76
CA ARG A 59 2.97 3.10 15.82
C ARG A 59 4.01 2.26 15.09
N PRO A 60 5.09 2.85 14.57
CA PRO A 60 6.17 2.10 13.92
C PRO A 60 6.79 1.08 14.86
N ILE A 61 6.87 -0.18 14.41
CA ILE A 61 7.55 -1.26 15.15
C ILE A 61 8.79 -1.72 14.41
N ASN A 62 8.74 -1.85 13.07
CA ASN A 62 9.85 -2.31 12.26
C ASN A 62 10.73 -1.15 11.72
N ALA A 63 10.77 -0.02 12.42
CA ALA A 63 11.45 1.20 11.98
C ALA A 63 12.94 0.99 11.70
N GLU A 64 13.62 0.12 12.46
CA GLU A 64 15.04 -0.19 12.26
C GLU A 64 15.28 -0.84 10.88
N CYS A 65 14.52 -1.88 10.54
CA CYS A 65 14.62 -2.54 9.24
C CYS A 65 14.29 -1.57 8.08
N ILE A 66 13.27 -0.73 8.25
CA ILE A 66 12.88 0.27 7.26
C ILE A 66 14.01 1.27 7.03
N ASN A 67 14.64 1.77 8.09
CA ASN A 67 15.79 2.66 8.01
C ASN A 67 17.00 2.01 7.34
N GLU A 68 17.26 0.74 7.58
CA GLU A 68 18.34 0.00 6.92
C GLU A 68 18.08 -0.11 5.40
N ILE A 69 16.86 -0.42 4.99
CA ILE A 69 16.48 -0.48 3.57
C ILE A 69 16.67 0.89 2.90
N THR A 70 16.13 1.96 3.47
CA THR A 70 16.23 3.30 2.88
C THR A 70 17.66 3.81 2.77
N LYS A 71 18.51 3.52 3.78
CA LYS A 71 19.93 3.85 3.76
C LYS A 71 20.72 3.03 2.73
N SER A 72 20.36 1.76 2.55
CA SER A 72 21.03 0.87 1.58
C SER A 72 20.67 1.24 0.14
N PHE A 73 19.46 1.76 -0.09
CA PHE A 73 18.94 2.11 -1.42
C PHE A 73 18.43 3.56 -1.50
N PRO A 74 19.28 4.59 -1.28
CA PRO A 74 18.84 5.98 -1.11
C PRO A 74 18.22 6.61 -2.37
N LYS A 75 18.39 5.98 -3.53
CA LYS A 75 17.80 6.44 -4.81
C LYS A 75 16.52 5.68 -5.20
N LEU A 76 16.18 4.64 -4.48
CA LEU A 76 14.99 3.84 -4.75
C LEU A 76 13.81 4.44 -3.99
N PRO A 77 12.75 4.89 -4.68
CA PRO A 77 11.54 5.31 -4.01
C PRO A 77 10.93 4.17 -3.19
N VAL A 78 10.64 4.43 -1.92
CA VAL A 78 10.00 3.48 -1.02
C VAL A 78 8.67 4.07 -0.55
N GLN A 79 7.62 3.26 -0.61
CA GLN A 79 6.32 3.56 -0.01
C GLN A 79 6.09 2.65 1.18
N ILE A 80 5.54 3.19 2.28
CA ILE A 80 5.34 2.48 3.54
C ILE A 80 3.90 2.60 4.02
N GLY A 81 3.30 1.48 4.42
CA GLY A 81 2.05 1.43 5.17
C GLY A 81 2.24 0.77 6.53
N GLY A 82 1.29 1.03 7.43
CA GLY A 82 1.28 0.45 8.77
C GLY A 82 1.62 1.46 9.89
N GLY A 83 0.67 1.70 10.78
CA GLY A 83 0.87 2.47 12.01
C GLY A 83 0.96 3.99 11.89
N ILE A 84 0.70 4.58 10.73
CA ILE A 84 0.75 6.04 10.55
C ILE A 84 -0.58 6.64 11.01
N ARG A 85 -0.59 7.21 12.23
CA ARG A 85 -1.80 7.77 12.86
C ARG A 85 -1.65 9.21 13.33
N ASP A 86 -0.46 9.79 13.19
CA ASP A 86 -0.16 11.18 13.55
C ASP A 86 0.96 11.79 12.69
N LEU A 87 1.06 13.11 12.70
CA LEU A 87 2.08 13.87 11.96
C LEU A 87 3.51 13.52 12.40
N LYS A 88 3.72 13.24 13.67
CA LYS A 88 5.04 12.90 14.21
C LYS A 88 5.57 11.61 13.57
N THR A 89 4.73 10.60 13.48
CA THR A 89 5.06 9.33 12.82
C THR A 89 5.31 9.55 11.32
N ALA A 90 4.47 10.35 10.66
CA ALA A 90 4.63 10.68 9.25
C ALA A 90 5.97 11.40 8.99
N SER A 91 6.29 12.44 9.78
CA SER A 91 7.57 13.17 9.71
C SER A 91 8.77 12.24 9.90
N ALA A 92 8.73 11.36 10.90
CA ALA A 92 9.82 10.43 11.18
C ALA A 92 10.10 9.49 9.99
N TYR A 93 9.07 9.01 9.30
CA TYR A 93 9.26 8.21 8.09
C TYR A 93 9.84 9.01 6.92
N VAL A 94 9.36 10.25 6.71
CA VAL A 94 9.90 11.13 5.65
C VAL A 94 11.38 11.46 5.93
N GLU A 95 11.75 11.77 7.17
CA GLU A 95 13.13 12.01 7.60
C GLU A 95 14.01 10.77 7.44
N ALA A 96 13.45 9.57 7.61
CA ALA A 96 14.11 8.30 7.37
C ALA A 96 14.29 7.96 5.87
N GLY A 97 13.87 8.83 4.95
CA GLY A 97 14.04 8.66 3.50
C GLY A 97 12.88 7.97 2.79
N ILE A 98 11.74 7.77 3.46
CA ILE A 98 10.53 7.26 2.81
C ILE A 98 9.99 8.28 1.81
N SER A 99 9.69 7.81 0.61
CA SER A 99 9.20 8.65 -0.49
C SER A 99 7.70 8.86 -0.44
N TYR A 100 6.93 7.86 0.01
CA TYR A 100 5.47 7.92 0.08
C TYR A 100 4.95 7.24 1.34
N LEU A 101 3.95 7.87 1.94
CA LEU A 101 3.23 7.39 3.13
C LEU A 101 1.87 6.85 2.72
N ILE A 102 1.56 5.61 3.11
CA ILE A 102 0.29 4.96 2.79
C ILE A 102 -0.62 5.05 4.02
N ILE A 103 -1.75 5.70 3.86
CA ILE A 103 -2.75 5.89 4.90
C ILE A 103 -3.94 4.97 4.58
N GLY A 104 -4.16 3.97 5.42
CA GLY A 104 -5.27 3.01 5.31
C GLY A 104 -6.43 3.39 6.22
N THR A 105 -6.59 2.71 7.35
CA THR A 105 -7.69 2.89 8.31
C THR A 105 -7.99 4.36 8.63
N MET A 106 -6.96 5.19 8.83
CA MET A 106 -7.14 6.61 9.12
C MET A 106 -7.75 7.39 7.96
N ALA A 107 -7.53 6.97 6.72
CA ALA A 107 -8.17 7.58 5.58
C ALA A 107 -9.71 7.43 5.64
N VAL A 108 -10.21 6.35 6.20
CA VAL A 108 -11.66 6.12 6.35
C VAL A 108 -12.20 6.79 7.61
N LYS A 109 -11.51 6.64 8.74
CA LYS A 109 -11.98 7.10 10.06
C LYS A 109 -11.80 8.60 10.29
N ASN A 110 -10.76 9.20 9.69
CA ASN A 110 -10.45 10.63 9.82
C ASN A 110 -9.89 11.18 8.50
N PRO A 111 -10.74 11.44 7.51
CA PRO A 111 -10.30 11.97 6.21
C PRO A 111 -9.57 13.32 6.29
N GLU A 112 -9.89 14.14 7.27
CA GLU A 112 -9.26 15.45 7.51
C GLU A 112 -7.76 15.30 7.83
N PHE A 113 -7.37 14.19 8.45
CA PHE A 113 -5.96 13.85 8.67
C PHE A 113 -5.21 13.62 7.35
N VAL A 114 -5.88 13.04 6.34
CA VAL A 114 -5.28 12.89 5.00
C VAL A 114 -5.04 14.25 4.36
N GLU A 115 -6.00 15.18 4.49
CA GLU A 115 -5.85 16.56 3.99
C GLU A 115 -4.67 17.27 4.65
N GLU A 116 -4.56 17.18 5.98
CA GLU A 116 -3.44 17.71 6.75
C GLU A 116 -2.08 17.13 6.28
N LEU A 117 -2.02 15.81 6.09
CA LEU A 117 -0.82 15.15 5.58
C LEU A 117 -0.47 15.57 4.15
N CYS A 118 -1.46 15.75 3.28
CA CYS A 118 -1.22 16.23 1.91
C CYS A 118 -0.69 17.68 1.89
N PHE A 119 -1.15 18.50 2.82
CA PHE A 119 -0.64 19.87 2.99
C PHE A 119 0.81 19.88 3.48
N GLU A 120 1.13 19.08 4.50
CA GLU A 120 2.46 19.02 5.12
C GLU A 120 3.49 18.29 4.22
N PHE A 121 3.06 17.25 3.53
CA PHE A 121 3.90 16.40 2.68
C PHE A 121 3.37 16.34 1.24
N PRO A 122 3.44 17.40 0.44
CA PRO A 122 2.87 17.45 -0.90
C PRO A 122 3.42 16.33 -1.80
N ASN A 123 2.52 15.67 -2.54
CA ASN A 123 2.81 14.57 -3.46
C ASN A 123 3.42 13.29 -2.81
N LYS A 124 3.35 13.16 -1.48
CA LYS A 124 3.89 12.00 -0.76
C LYS A 124 2.81 11.10 -0.17
N ILE A 125 1.55 11.48 -0.21
CA ILE A 125 0.47 10.73 0.43
C ILE A 125 -0.22 9.81 -0.58
N ILE A 126 -0.26 8.54 -0.21
CA ILE A 126 -1.03 7.49 -0.89
C ILE A 126 -2.14 7.05 0.05
N VAL A 127 -3.33 6.86 -0.48
CA VAL A 127 -4.44 6.29 0.29
C VAL A 127 -4.55 4.81 -0.04
N GLY A 128 -4.59 3.95 1.00
CA GLY A 128 -4.88 2.52 0.86
C GLY A 128 -6.37 2.26 1.07
N LEU A 129 -7.04 1.75 0.04
CA LEU A 129 -8.45 1.34 0.07
C LEU A 129 -8.54 -0.17 -0.13
N ASP A 130 -8.65 -0.87 0.98
CA ASP A 130 -8.90 -2.31 0.98
C ASP A 130 -10.41 -2.54 0.88
N ALA A 131 -10.84 -3.27 -0.12
CA ALA A 131 -12.25 -3.36 -0.46
C ALA A 131 -12.76 -4.80 -0.62
N ASN A 132 -14.00 -4.98 -0.23
CA ASN A 132 -14.76 -6.19 -0.50
C ASN A 132 -16.09 -5.79 -1.17
N ASN A 133 -16.35 -6.33 -2.36
CA ASN A 133 -17.54 -6.03 -3.15
C ASN A 133 -17.80 -4.51 -3.35
N GLY A 134 -16.73 -3.71 -3.54
CA GLY A 134 -16.84 -2.27 -3.79
C GLY A 134 -17.01 -1.39 -2.54
N PHE A 135 -17.01 -1.97 -1.34
CA PHE A 135 -17.08 -1.25 -0.07
C PHE A 135 -15.75 -1.38 0.69
N VAL A 136 -15.35 -0.28 1.32
CA VAL A 136 -14.07 -0.22 2.03
C VAL A 136 -14.15 -0.98 3.35
N ALA A 137 -13.08 -1.72 3.69
CA ALA A 137 -12.85 -2.32 5.00
C ALA A 137 -11.75 -1.58 5.77
N THR A 138 -11.80 -1.65 7.08
CA THR A 138 -10.85 -1.00 8.00
C THR A 138 -10.30 -2.01 9.02
N ASP A 139 -9.34 -1.56 9.84
CA ASP A 139 -8.77 -2.31 10.97
C ASP A 139 -8.23 -3.69 10.57
N GLY A 140 -7.39 -3.72 9.52
CA GLY A 140 -6.84 -4.98 9.02
C GLY A 140 -7.93 -5.93 8.48
N TRP A 141 -8.97 -5.35 7.86
CA TRP A 141 -10.14 -6.03 7.25
C TRP A 141 -11.16 -6.57 8.25
N ALA A 142 -11.00 -6.25 9.54
CA ALA A 142 -11.92 -6.72 10.58
C ALA A 142 -13.29 -6.03 10.53
N GLU A 143 -13.36 -4.80 10.04
CA GLU A 143 -14.59 -4.02 9.93
C GLU A 143 -14.93 -3.72 8.46
N GLN A 144 -16.06 -4.22 8.00
CA GLN A 144 -16.66 -3.84 6.72
C GLN A 144 -17.48 -2.57 6.90
N THR A 145 -17.20 -1.55 6.08
CA THR A 145 -17.99 -0.32 6.07
C THR A 145 -19.07 -0.34 4.99
N ASN A 146 -19.98 0.65 5.02
CA ASN A 146 -20.91 0.93 3.93
C ASN A 146 -20.41 2.06 3.01
N ILE A 147 -19.11 2.40 3.08
CA ILE A 147 -18.53 3.48 2.29
C ILE A 147 -18.07 2.89 0.95
N SER A 148 -18.58 3.45 -0.14
CA SER A 148 -18.14 3.09 -1.48
C SER A 148 -16.70 3.53 -1.72
N VAL A 149 -15.89 2.64 -2.32
CA VAL A 149 -14.52 2.96 -2.75
C VAL A 149 -14.50 4.16 -3.67
N VAL A 150 -15.44 4.25 -4.60
CA VAL A 150 -15.56 5.34 -5.58
C VAL A 150 -15.85 6.67 -4.90
N ASP A 151 -16.79 6.69 -3.94
CA ASP A 151 -17.16 7.93 -3.26
C ASP A 151 -15.98 8.45 -2.42
N LEU A 152 -15.24 7.56 -1.77
CA LEU A 152 -14.07 7.93 -1.00
C LEU A 152 -12.92 8.37 -1.91
N ALA A 153 -12.68 7.72 -3.04
CA ALA A 153 -11.69 8.13 -4.02
C ALA A 153 -11.97 9.56 -4.54
N LYS A 154 -13.22 9.86 -4.87
CA LYS A 154 -13.63 11.20 -5.32
C LYS A 154 -13.42 12.27 -4.25
N LYS A 155 -13.66 11.95 -2.98
CA LYS A 155 -13.38 12.88 -1.87
C LYS A 155 -11.90 13.28 -1.85
N TYR A 156 -11.00 12.35 -2.11
CA TYR A 156 -9.56 12.59 -2.07
C TYR A 156 -9.00 13.35 -3.28
N GLU A 157 -9.75 13.50 -4.38
CA GLU A 157 -9.31 14.30 -5.53
C GLU A 157 -8.98 15.75 -5.17
N GLN A 158 -9.65 16.30 -4.15
CA GLN A 158 -9.45 17.68 -3.70
C GLN A 158 -8.30 17.84 -2.70
N TYR A 159 -7.78 16.74 -2.12
CA TYR A 159 -6.77 16.79 -1.07
C TYR A 159 -5.33 16.73 -1.60
N GLY A 160 -5.13 16.39 -2.87
CA GLY A 160 -3.79 16.27 -3.45
C GLY A 160 -3.12 14.92 -3.15
N VAL A 161 -3.91 13.86 -2.95
CA VAL A 161 -3.42 12.48 -2.83
C VAL A 161 -2.69 12.08 -4.11
N SER A 162 -1.50 11.51 -4.00
CA SER A 162 -0.64 11.16 -5.14
C SER A 162 -1.09 9.92 -5.88
N SER A 163 -1.67 8.96 -5.19
CA SER A 163 -2.25 7.73 -5.77
C SER A 163 -3.12 7.00 -4.74
N ILE A 164 -3.92 6.07 -5.22
CA ILE A 164 -4.72 5.16 -4.38
C ILE A 164 -4.24 3.73 -4.64
N ILE A 165 -3.90 3.00 -3.58
CA ILE A 165 -3.75 1.54 -3.64
C ILE A 165 -5.14 0.95 -3.46
N TYR A 166 -5.61 0.22 -4.46
CA TYR A 166 -6.86 -0.51 -4.40
C TYR A 166 -6.57 -2.00 -4.22
N THR A 167 -6.92 -2.54 -3.06
CA THR A 167 -6.76 -3.97 -2.73
C THR A 167 -8.11 -4.67 -2.77
N ASP A 168 -8.27 -5.66 -3.65
CA ASP A 168 -9.39 -6.60 -3.56
C ASP A 168 -9.09 -7.66 -2.49
N ILE A 169 -9.72 -7.52 -1.32
CA ILE A 169 -9.51 -8.39 -0.15
C ILE A 169 -9.85 -9.85 -0.47
N ALA A 170 -10.89 -10.09 -1.28
CA ALA A 170 -11.33 -11.44 -1.61
C ALA A 170 -10.29 -12.21 -2.44
N ARG A 171 -9.40 -11.51 -3.12
CA ARG A 171 -8.34 -12.06 -3.95
C ARG A 171 -6.97 -12.02 -3.31
N ASP A 172 -6.77 -11.17 -2.28
CA ASP A 172 -5.45 -11.00 -1.67
C ASP A 172 -4.95 -12.29 -1.03
N GLY A 173 -3.69 -12.64 -1.32
CA GLY A 173 -3.06 -13.89 -0.88
C GLY A 173 -3.63 -15.18 -1.49
N MET A 174 -4.66 -15.11 -2.36
CA MET A 174 -5.34 -16.30 -2.91
C MET A 174 -4.74 -16.80 -4.23
N MET A 175 -3.85 -16.02 -4.88
CA MET A 175 -3.24 -16.35 -6.17
C MET A 175 -4.29 -16.72 -7.25
N GLN A 176 -5.34 -15.90 -7.35
CA GLN A 176 -6.47 -16.12 -8.28
C GLN A 176 -6.56 -15.07 -9.39
N GLY A 177 -5.51 -14.28 -9.55
CA GLY A 177 -5.48 -13.15 -10.48
C GLY A 177 -6.07 -11.86 -9.89
N VAL A 178 -5.58 -10.73 -10.38
CA VAL A 178 -6.03 -9.39 -9.99
C VAL A 178 -7.45 -9.11 -10.48
N ASN A 179 -8.20 -8.28 -9.75
CA ASN A 179 -9.53 -7.84 -10.18
C ASN A 179 -9.40 -6.70 -11.21
N VAL A 180 -9.17 -7.05 -12.47
CA VAL A 180 -8.97 -6.08 -13.56
C VAL A 180 -10.20 -5.17 -13.72
N GLU A 181 -11.40 -5.73 -13.71
CA GLU A 181 -12.65 -5.00 -13.93
C GLU A 181 -12.87 -3.93 -12.84
N ALA A 182 -12.79 -4.32 -11.57
CA ALA A 182 -13.00 -3.38 -10.47
C ALA A 182 -11.90 -2.32 -10.39
N THR A 183 -10.63 -2.68 -10.70
CA THR A 183 -9.52 -1.74 -10.74
C THR A 183 -9.69 -0.71 -11.87
N ALA A 184 -10.09 -1.17 -13.05
CA ALA A 184 -10.35 -0.33 -14.21
C ALA A 184 -11.55 0.60 -13.98
N ASP A 185 -12.65 0.06 -13.44
CA ASP A 185 -13.86 0.84 -13.09
C ASP A 185 -13.54 1.96 -12.09
N LEU A 186 -12.70 1.70 -11.10
CA LEU A 186 -12.25 2.73 -10.17
C LEU A 186 -11.37 3.78 -10.87
N ALA A 187 -10.43 3.34 -11.71
CA ALA A 187 -9.55 4.24 -12.45
C ALA A 187 -10.32 5.17 -13.41
N ASP A 188 -11.45 4.72 -13.95
CA ASP A 188 -12.31 5.55 -14.81
C ASP A 188 -13.14 6.58 -14.02
N LYS A 189 -13.35 6.34 -12.73
CA LYS A 189 -14.24 7.17 -11.89
C LYS A 189 -13.50 8.20 -11.06
N THR A 190 -12.16 8.19 -11.05
CA THR A 190 -11.33 9.16 -10.33
C THR A 190 -10.17 9.67 -11.20
N SER A 191 -9.74 10.89 -10.95
CA SER A 191 -8.53 11.47 -11.55
C SER A 191 -7.23 11.03 -10.83
N ILE A 192 -7.35 10.38 -9.66
CA ILE A 192 -6.19 9.93 -8.88
C ILE A 192 -5.66 8.61 -9.48
N PRO A 193 -4.34 8.49 -9.74
CA PRO A 193 -3.75 7.26 -10.23
C PRO A 193 -3.99 6.07 -9.29
N ILE A 194 -4.35 4.91 -9.86
CA ILE A 194 -4.65 3.69 -9.11
C ILE A 194 -3.47 2.72 -9.16
N ILE A 195 -3.09 2.18 -8.03
CA ILE A 195 -2.16 1.05 -7.88
C ILE A 195 -2.99 -0.19 -7.61
N ALA A 196 -2.99 -1.14 -8.54
CA ALA A 196 -3.70 -2.40 -8.39
C ALA A 196 -3.02 -3.29 -7.33
N SER A 197 -3.80 -3.85 -6.41
CA SER A 197 -3.33 -4.74 -5.35
C SER A 197 -4.32 -5.87 -5.09
N GLY A 198 -3.81 -6.98 -4.52
CA GLY A 198 -4.61 -8.17 -4.24
C GLY A 198 -4.75 -9.11 -5.42
N GLY A 199 -4.28 -10.35 -5.24
CA GLY A 199 -4.46 -11.45 -6.19
C GLY A 199 -3.44 -11.55 -7.33
N ILE A 200 -2.55 -10.58 -7.54
CA ILE A 200 -1.53 -10.66 -8.61
C ILE A 200 -0.70 -11.92 -8.42
N THR A 201 -0.69 -12.78 -9.44
CA THR A 201 -0.11 -14.13 -9.36
C THR A 201 1.05 -14.31 -10.32
N ASN A 202 0.94 -13.74 -11.51
CA ASN A 202 1.90 -13.92 -12.61
C ASN A 202 1.86 -12.74 -13.60
N LEU A 203 2.69 -12.80 -14.65
CA LEU A 203 2.79 -11.76 -15.66
C LEU A 203 1.53 -11.64 -16.55
N ASP A 204 0.69 -12.67 -16.61
CA ASP A 204 -0.56 -12.58 -17.38
C ASP A 204 -1.54 -11.61 -16.71
N ASP A 205 -1.54 -11.51 -15.39
CA ASP A 205 -2.33 -10.52 -14.64
C ASP A 205 -1.88 -9.10 -14.99
N ILE A 206 -0.56 -8.87 -15.05
CA ILE A 206 -0.01 -7.58 -15.47
C ILE A 206 -0.39 -7.27 -16.91
N THR A 207 -0.32 -8.27 -17.79
CA THR A 207 -0.73 -8.15 -19.19
C THR A 207 -2.22 -7.81 -19.32
N ALA A 208 -3.08 -8.40 -18.47
CA ALA A 208 -4.51 -8.13 -18.43
C ALA A 208 -4.79 -6.67 -18.00
N LEU A 209 -4.10 -6.17 -16.96
CA LEU A 209 -4.18 -4.77 -16.54
C LEU A 209 -3.72 -3.81 -17.64
N LEU A 210 -2.61 -4.12 -18.34
CA LEU A 210 -2.13 -3.32 -19.47
C LEU A 210 -3.14 -3.29 -20.63
N LYS A 211 -3.80 -4.39 -20.93
CA LYS A 211 -4.82 -4.51 -21.97
C LYS A 211 -6.13 -3.81 -21.63
N SER A 212 -6.44 -3.58 -20.35
CA SER A 212 -7.59 -2.79 -19.96
C SER A 212 -7.50 -1.33 -20.43
N ALA A 213 -6.31 -0.90 -20.89
CA ALA A 213 -6.02 0.39 -21.50
C ALA A 213 -6.38 1.63 -20.67
N HIS A 214 -6.48 1.48 -19.34
CA HIS A 214 -6.77 2.61 -18.46
C HIS A 214 -5.49 3.35 -18.09
N TYR A 215 -5.40 4.61 -18.49
CA TYR A 215 -4.24 5.48 -18.22
C TYR A 215 -4.06 5.80 -16.73
N GLY A 216 -5.11 5.62 -15.92
CA GLY A 216 -5.09 5.84 -14.47
C GLY A 216 -4.45 4.72 -13.65
N ILE A 217 -4.01 3.59 -14.23
CA ILE A 217 -3.37 2.49 -13.50
C ILE A 217 -1.85 2.59 -13.64
N ILE A 218 -1.16 2.67 -12.48
CA ILE A 218 0.30 2.72 -12.39
C ILE A 218 0.89 1.35 -12.15
#